data_5fae1ab9bfac940a0288330c695d666b
#
_entry.id   5fae1ab9bfac940a0288330c695d666b
#
_cell.length_a   1.000
_cell.length_b   1.000
_cell.length_c   1.000
_cell.angle_alpha   90.00
_cell.angle_beta   90.00
_cell.angle_gamma   90.00
#
_symmetry.space_group_name_H-M   'P 1'
#
loop_
_entity.id
_entity.type
_entity.pdbx_description
1 polymer ?
#
loop_
_entity_poly.entity_id
_entity_poly.type
_entity_poly.pdbx_seq_one_letter_code
_entity_poly.pdbx_strand_id
1 'polypeptide(L)'
;MKADYLKGSVLTVVASLWWGVLGVFYFKSLSFVNPIELVVHRTIWTALLLIITTFFLSKWNIFFKIINNKKLLFLLLVSGFLVMTNWLTWLYAISVDRLIDASLGYYIFPILSVFFGVIFLKEKYNRNKILSVLLVFFSIKFYKK
;
A
#
# COMPACT_ATOMS: atom_id res chain seq x y z
N MET A 1 -3.11 -16.98 -22.18
CA MET A 1 -1.87 -16.81 -21.39
C MET A 1 -1.04 -15.59 -21.78
N LYS A 2 -0.45 -15.47 -23.01
CA LYS A 2 0.37 -14.27 -23.34
C LYS A 2 -0.44 -12.96 -23.37
N ALA A 3 -1.68 -12.99 -23.90
CA ALA A 3 -2.54 -11.80 -23.95
C ALA A 3 -2.98 -11.33 -22.57
N ASP A 4 -3.25 -12.22 -21.65
CA ASP A 4 -3.65 -11.88 -20.27
C ASP A 4 -2.48 -11.30 -19.47
N TYR A 5 -1.27 -11.83 -19.74
CA TYR A 5 -0.04 -11.29 -19.14
C TYR A 5 0.23 -9.86 -19.61
N LEU A 6 0.05 -9.58 -20.90
CA LEU A 6 0.22 -8.24 -21.46
C LEU A 6 -0.81 -7.25 -20.88
N LYS A 7 -2.09 -7.65 -20.82
CA LYS A 7 -3.14 -6.86 -20.17
C LYS A 7 -2.81 -6.54 -18.71
N GLY A 8 -2.41 -7.56 -17.94
CA GLY A 8 -2.00 -7.36 -16.56
C GLY A 8 -0.83 -6.38 -16.41
N SER A 9 0.19 -6.51 -17.24
CA SER A 9 1.34 -5.61 -17.24
C SER A 9 0.95 -4.17 -17.58
N VAL A 10 0.12 -3.97 -18.60
CA VAL A 10 -0.37 -2.64 -18.99
C VAL A 10 -1.20 -2.01 -17.88
N LEU A 11 -2.12 -2.76 -17.28
CA LEU A 11 -2.93 -2.27 -16.15
C LEU A 11 -2.07 -1.88 -14.95
N THR A 12 -1.03 -2.64 -14.65
CA THR A 12 -0.07 -2.33 -13.59
C THR A 12 0.67 -1.02 -13.87
N VAL A 13 1.16 -0.82 -15.10
CA VAL A 13 1.83 0.43 -15.50
C VAL A 13 0.87 1.61 -15.40
N VAL A 14 -0.34 1.48 -15.92
CA VAL A 14 -1.35 2.55 -15.85
C VAL A 14 -1.70 2.89 -14.40
N ALA A 15 -1.92 1.88 -13.55
CA ALA A 15 -2.21 2.09 -12.12
C ALA A 15 -1.04 2.76 -11.39
N SER A 16 0.20 2.38 -11.72
CA SER A 16 1.41 2.99 -11.15
C SER A 16 1.59 4.44 -11.57
N LEU A 17 1.33 4.76 -12.83
CA LEU A 17 1.37 6.14 -13.33
C LEU A 17 0.25 6.99 -12.71
N TRP A 18 -0.97 6.45 -12.65
CA TRP A 18 -2.09 7.11 -12.00
C TRP A 18 -1.75 7.46 -10.55
N TRP A 19 -1.25 6.49 -9.79
CA TRP A 19 -0.92 6.71 -8.39
C TRP A 19 0.31 7.59 -8.19
N GLY A 20 1.37 7.39 -8.97
CA GLY A 20 2.63 8.11 -8.83
C GLY A 20 2.54 9.57 -9.28
N VAL A 21 1.68 9.88 -10.26
CA VAL A 21 1.52 11.25 -10.77
C VAL A 21 0.32 11.93 -10.10
N LEU A 22 -0.88 11.42 -10.32
CA LEU A 22 -2.10 12.07 -9.83
C LEU A 22 -2.26 11.96 -8.32
N GLY A 23 -1.92 10.80 -7.74
CA GLY A 23 -2.01 10.60 -6.30
C GLY A 23 -1.07 11.52 -5.53
N VAL A 24 0.19 11.61 -5.97
CA VAL A 24 1.19 12.49 -5.33
C VAL A 24 0.80 13.96 -5.48
N PHE A 25 0.40 14.38 -6.70
CA PHE A 25 -0.05 15.75 -6.95
C PHE A 25 -1.25 16.12 -6.08
N TYR A 26 -2.24 15.24 -5.98
CA TYR A 26 -3.43 15.43 -5.15
C TYR A 26 -3.05 15.62 -3.67
N PHE A 27 -2.24 14.73 -3.09
CA PHE A 27 -1.85 14.85 -1.69
C PHE A 27 -0.92 16.03 -1.43
N LYS A 28 -0.08 16.40 -2.40
CA LYS A 28 0.74 17.63 -2.28
C LYS A 28 -0.14 18.87 -2.29
N SER A 29 -1.20 18.90 -3.06
CA SER A 29 -2.17 20.01 -3.06
C SER A 29 -2.93 20.14 -1.73
N LEU A 30 -3.00 19.07 -0.94
CA LEU A 30 -3.61 19.03 0.39
C LEU A 30 -2.59 19.11 1.53
N SER A 31 -1.34 19.47 1.25
CA SER A 31 -0.26 19.53 2.28
C SER A 31 -0.51 20.55 3.39
N PHE A 32 -1.42 21.51 3.19
CA PHE A 32 -1.87 22.45 4.20
C PHE A 32 -2.83 21.85 5.24
N VAL A 33 -3.39 20.66 4.97
CA VAL A 33 -4.29 19.96 5.89
C VAL A 33 -3.47 19.06 6.80
N ASN A 34 -3.88 18.97 8.08
CA ASN A 34 -3.20 18.08 9.02
C ASN A 34 -3.27 16.61 8.54
N PRO A 35 -2.13 15.88 8.50
CA PRO A 35 -2.10 14.48 8.07
C PRO A 35 -3.09 13.56 8.81
N ILE A 36 -3.31 13.80 10.10
CA ILE A 36 -4.27 13.04 10.91
C ILE A 36 -5.69 13.25 10.39
N GLU A 37 -6.05 14.49 10.10
CA GLU A 37 -7.36 14.86 9.57
C GLU A 37 -7.61 14.17 8.21
N LEU A 38 -6.63 14.18 7.32
CA LEU A 38 -6.71 13.49 6.03
C LEU A 38 -6.94 11.98 6.19
N VAL A 39 -6.22 11.33 7.12
CA VAL A 39 -6.39 9.90 7.39
C VAL A 39 -7.78 9.61 7.96
N VAL A 40 -8.26 10.44 8.90
CA VAL A 40 -9.59 10.27 9.51
C VAL A 40 -10.69 10.43 8.45
N HIS A 41 -10.68 11.49 7.67
CA HIS A 41 -11.66 11.71 6.60
C HIS A 41 -11.66 10.56 5.59
N ARG A 42 -10.48 10.15 5.12
CA ARG A 42 -10.35 9.01 4.22
C ARG A 42 -10.95 7.74 4.81
N THR A 43 -10.69 7.45 6.08
CA THR A 43 -11.19 6.25 6.76
C THR A 43 -12.71 6.29 6.87
N ILE A 44 -13.29 7.43 7.25
CA ILE A 44 -14.74 7.60 7.36
C ILE A 44 -15.42 7.39 6.00
N TRP A 45 -14.94 8.07 4.95
CA TRP A 45 -15.53 7.95 3.62
C TRP A 45 -15.39 6.55 3.04
N THR A 46 -14.25 5.89 3.27
CA THR A 46 -14.05 4.49 2.87
C THR A 46 -15.01 3.56 3.61
N ALA A 47 -15.18 3.75 4.92
CA ALA A 47 -16.12 2.95 5.72
C ALA A 47 -17.57 3.13 5.23
N LEU A 48 -17.99 4.36 4.95
CA LEU A 48 -19.32 4.64 4.39
C LEU A 48 -19.53 3.94 3.04
N LEU A 49 -18.57 4.03 2.13
CA LEU A 49 -18.64 3.36 0.82
C LEU A 49 -18.71 1.82 0.99
N LEU A 50 -17.93 1.26 1.91
CA LEU A 50 -17.96 -0.19 2.17
C LEU A 50 -19.29 -0.63 2.80
N ILE A 51 -19.88 0.15 3.70
CA ILE A 51 -21.20 -0.11 4.27
C ILE A 51 -22.27 -0.10 3.16
N ILE A 52 -22.27 0.94 2.32
CA ILE A 52 -23.18 1.06 1.19
C ILE A 52 -23.02 -0.13 0.22
N THR A 53 -21.78 -0.45 -0.14
CA THR A 53 -21.47 -1.60 -1.02
C THR A 53 -21.94 -2.92 -0.42
N THR A 54 -21.71 -3.12 0.88
CA THR A 54 -22.15 -4.33 1.61
C THR A 54 -23.67 -4.45 1.60
N PHE A 55 -24.37 -3.32 1.74
CA PHE A 55 -25.82 -3.26 1.65
C PHE A 55 -26.32 -3.69 0.26
N PHE A 56 -25.83 -3.07 -0.82
CA PHE A 56 -26.22 -3.40 -2.18
C PHE A 56 -25.89 -4.85 -2.59
N LEU A 57 -24.78 -5.37 -2.11
CA LEU A 57 -24.37 -6.76 -2.38
C LEU A 57 -25.03 -7.78 -1.46
N SER A 58 -25.85 -7.36 -0.49
CA SER A 58 -26.49 -8.23 0.52
C SER A 58 -25.50 -9.15 1.25
N LYS A 59 -24.30 -8.66 1.56
CA LYS A 59 -23.20 -9.44 2.16
C LYS A 59 -23.12 -9.32 3.70
N TRP A 60 -24.17 -8.86 4.35
CA TRP A 60 -24.21 -8.67 5.81
C TRP A 60 -23.90 -9.96 6.59
N ASN A 61 -24.34 -11.11 6.10
CA ASN A 61 -24.06 -12.40 6.75
C ASN A 61 -22.56 -12.69 6.84
N ILE A 62 -21.80 -12.33 5.78
CA ILE A 62 -20.33 -12.48 5.78
C ILE A 62 -19.70 -11.50 6.74
N PHE A 63 -20.16 -10.26 6.75
CA PHE A 63 -19.68 -9.21 7.67
C PHE A 63 -19.84 -9.62 9.13
N PHE A 64 -21.03 -10.06 9.55
CA PHE A 64 -21.26 -10.52 10.93
C PHE A 64 -20.46 -11.79 11.26
N LYS A 65 -20.29 -12.71 10.32
CA LYS A 65 -19.45 -13.89 10.52
C LYS A 65 -17.99 -13.52 10.80
N ILE A 66 -17.48 -12.48 10.15
CA ILE A 66 -16.12 -11.97 10.37
C ILE A 66 -15.99 -11.34 11.75
N ILE A 67 -16.92 -10.45 12.12
CA ILE A 67 -16.89 -9.75 13.42
C ILE A 67 -17.01 -10.73 14.59
N ASN A 68 -17.84 -11.76 14.46
CA ASN A 68 -18.03 -12.78 15.51
C ASN A 68 -16.79 -13.69 15.66
N ASN A 69 -15.88 -13.72 14.70
CA ASN A 69 -14.64 -14.47 14.81
C ASN A 69 -13.56 -13.59 15.47
N LYS A 70 -13.38 -13.73 16.78
CA LYS A 70 -12.44 -12.92 17.59
C LYS A 70 -11.00 -12.93 17.03
N LYS A 71 -10.52 -14.09 16.55
CA LYS A 71 -9.17 -14.21 15.98
C LYS A 71 -9.04 -13.41 14.69
N LEU A 72 -10.03 -13.54 13.81
CA LEU A 72 -10.03 -12.83 12.53
C LEU A 72 -10.19 -11.33 12.75
N LEU A 73 -11.08 -10.91 13.66
CA LEU A 73 -11.26 -9.52 14.03
C LEU A 73 -9.96 -8.91 14.58
N PHE A 74 -9.26 -9.61 15.48
CA PHE A 74 -7.98 -9.16 16.01
C PHE A 74 -6.94 -8.97 14.91
N LEU A 75 -6.82 -9.93 13.98
CA LEU A 75 -5.89 -9.82 12.84
C LEU A 75 -6.23 -8.64 11.94
N LEU A 76 -7.52 -8.40 11.69
CA LEU A 76 -7.98 -7.25 10.89
C LEU A 76 -7.69 -5.92 11.59
N LEU A 77 -7.88 -5.83 12.92
CA LEU A 77 -7.55 -4.62 13.68
C LEU A 77 -6.05 -4.32 13.66
N VAL A 78 -5.21 -5.34 13.87
CA VAL A 78 -3.74 -5.17 13.78
C VAL A 78 -3.33 -4.74 12.37
N SER A 79 -3.85 -5.40 11.35
CA SER A 79 -3.59 -5.05 9.96
C SER A 79 -4.04 -3.62 9.63
N GLY A 80 -5.25 -3.24 10.06
CA GLY A 80 -5.77 -1.89 9.88
C GLY A 80 -4.92 -0.82 10.56
N PHE A 81 -4.46 -1.10 11.79
CA PHE A 81 -3.57 -0.21 12.53
C PHE A 81 -2.22 -0.02 11.80
N LEU A 82 -1.62 -1.11 11.31
CA LEU A 82 -0.36 -1.03 10.56
C LEU A 82 -0.51 -0.24 9.25
N VAL A 83 -1.62 -0.45 8.53
CA VAL A 83 -1.91 0.29 7.29
C VAL A 83 -2.15 1.77 7.60
N MET A 84 -2.89 2.10 8.66
CA MET A 84 -3.13 3.48 9.10
C MET A 84 -1.81 4.18 9.45
N THR A 85 -0.92 3.52 10.20
CA THR A 85 0.39 4.06 10.57
C THR A 85 1.25 4.31 9.33
N ASN A 86 1.26 3.38 8.38
CA ASN A 86 1.97 3.57 7.11
C ASN A 86 1.46 4.79 6.34
N TRP A 87 0.15 4.96 6.22
CA TRP A 87 -0.45 6.11 5.55
C TRP A 87 -0.17 7.42 6.26
N LEU A 88 -0.28 7.44 7.58
CA LEU A 88 -0.01 8.62 8.40
C LEU A 88 1.44 9.08 8.22
N THR A 89 2.39 8.15 8.27
CA THR A 89 3.82 8.43 8.07
C THR A 89 4.07 9.03 6.67
N TRP A 90 3.44 8.47 5.65
CA TRP A 90 3.58 8.94 4.27
C TRP A 90 3.01 10.34 4.07
N LEU A 91 1.79 10.60 4.57
CA LEU A 91 1.15 11.93 4.50
C LEU A 91 1.91 12.97 5.30
N TYR A 92 2.44 12.59 6.47
CA TYR A 92 3.30 13.47 7.25
C TYR A 92 4.56 13.86 6.47
N ALA A 93 5.22 12.90 5.83
CA ALA A 93 6.40 13.19 5.02
C ALA A 93 6.10 14.15 3.86
N ILE A 94 4.93 14.04 3.23
CA ILE A 94 4.50 14.99 2.19
C ILE A 94 4.24 16.37 2.78
N SER A 95 3.57 16.47 3.94
CA SER A 95 3.23 17.75 4.55
C SER A 95 4.44 18.56 5.00
N VAL A 96 5.58 17.91 5.25
CA VAL A 96 6.86 18.56 5.59
C VAL A 96 7.84 18.61 4.42
N ASP A 97 7.35 18.49 3.18
CA ASP A 97 8.13 18.54 1.92
C ASP A 97 9.24 17.46 1.81
N ARG A 98 9.11 16.34 2.52
CA ARG A 98 10.02 15.19 2.47
C ARG A 98 9.53 14.06 1.56
N LEU A 99 8.96 14.42 0.41
CA LEU A 99 8.40 13.45 -0.54
C LEU A 99 9.43 12.43 -1.03
N ILE A 100 10.67 12.84 -1.19
CA ILE A 100 11.74 11.96 -1.66
C ILE A 100 12.05 10.88 -0.60
N ASP A 101 12.10 11.26 0.68
CA ASP A 101 12.31 10.30 1.78
C ASP A 101 11.14 9.31 1.89
N ALA A 102 9.91 9.80 1.71
CA ALA A 102 8.73 8.94 1.63
C ALA A 102 8.81 7.94 0.48
N SER A 103 9.29 8.38 -0.68
CA SER A 103 9.48 7.54 -1.86
C SER A 103 10.55 6.46 -1.64
N LEU A 104 11.63 6.76 -0.91
CA LEU A 104 12.67 5.78 -0.55
C LEU A 104 12.10 4.63 0.27
N GLY A 105 11.13 4.87 1.14
CA GLY A 105 10.42 3.82 1.88
C GLY A 105 9.78 2.79 0.96
N TYR A 106 9.19 3.23 -0.16
CA TYR A 106 8.62 2.34 -1.17
C TYR A 106 9.66 1.54 -1.95
N TYR A 107 10.88 2.06 -2.13
CA TYR A 107 11.97 1.29 -2.72
C TYR A 107 12.50 0.19 -1.80
N ILE A 108 12.41 0.36 -0.49
CA ILE A 108 12.81 -0.66 0.49
C ILE A 108 11.78 -1.79 0.56
N PHE A 109 10.50 -1.51 0.30
CA PHE A 109 9.41 -2.46 0.41
C PHE A 109 9.61 -3.76 -0.41
N PRO A 110 10.00 -3.74 -1.70
CA PRO A 110 10.29 -4.95 -2.45
C PRO A 110 11.41 -5.81 -1.84
N ILE A 111 12.43 -5.18 -1.26
CA ILE A 111 13.54 -5.87 -0.59
C ILE A 111 13.00 -6.63 0.64
N LEU A 112 12.24 -5.92 1.49
CA LEU A 112 11.62 -6.51 2.68
C LEU A 112 10.61 -7.59 2.31
N SER A 113 9.81 -7.40 1.24
CA SER A 113 8.85 -8.39 0.77
C SER A 113 9.53 -9.69 0.35
N VAL A 114 10.64 -9.62 -0.39
CA VAL A 114 11.41 -10.81 -0.78
C VAL A 114 12.03 -11.46 0.46
N PHE A 115 12.61 -10.68 1.36
CA PHE A 115 13.21 -11.18 2.60
C PHE A 115 12.18 -11.93 3.46
N PHE A 116 11.02 -11.33 3.72
CA PHE A 116 9.96 -11.97 4.49
C PHE A 116 9.32 -13.14 3.77
N GLY A 117 9.15 -13.07 2.45
CA GLY A 117 8.63 -14.18 1.63
C GLY A 117 9.51 -15.43 1.76
N VAL A 118 10.82 -15.25 1.77
CA VAL A 118 11.77 -16.35 1.93
C VAL A 118 11.76 -16.91 3.36
N ILE A 119 11.77 -16.05 4.37
CA ILE A 119 11.88 -16.48 5.79
C ILE A 119 10.57 -17.10 6.26
N PHE A 120 9.44 -16.43 6.05
CA PHE A 120 8.16 -16.84 6.62
C PHE A 120 7.37 -17.78 5.69
N LEU A 121 7.42 -17.55 4.36
CA LEU A 121 6.66 -18.33 3.40
C LEU A 121 7.51 -19.44 2.75
N LYS A 122 8.80 -19.54 3.08
CA LYS A 122 9.74 -20.53 2.52
C LYS A 122 9.76 -20.52 0.99
N GLU A 123 9.59 -19.36 0.38
CA GLU A 123 9.62 -19.22 -1.06
C GLU A 123 10.99 -19.59 -1.64
N LYS A 124 10.98 -20.30 -2.78
CA LYS A 124 12.23 -20.65 -3.47
C LYS A 124 12.87 -19.41 -4.10
N TYR A 125 14.18 -19.33 -3.96
CA TYR A 125 14.98 -18.30 -4.62
C TYR A 125 14.91 -18.46 -6.14
N ASN A 126 14.63 -17.35 -6.84
CA ASN A 126 14.79 -17.29 -8.29
C ASN A 126 15.85 -16.21 -8.59
N ARG A 127 16.74 -16.48 -9.56
CA ARG A 127 17.78 -15.53 -10.00
C ARG A 127 17.21 -14.14 -10.33
N ASN A 128 16.02 -14.10 -10.94
CA ASN A 128 15.36 -12.83 -11.28
C ASN A 128 14.92 -12.03 -10.03
N LYS A 129 14.48 -12.69 -8.96
CA LYS A 129 14.15 -12.03 -7.68
C LYS A 129 15.40 -11.42 -7.05
N ILE A 130 16.52 -12.13 -7.06
CA ILE A 130 17.80 -11.63 -6.52
C ILE A 130 18.27 -10.42 -7.33
N LEU A 131 18.21 -10.51 -8.66
CA LEU A 131 18.60 -9.40 -9.54
C LEU A 131 17.76 -8.14 -9.30
N SER A 132 16.45 -8.30 -9.13
CA SER A 132 15.54 -7.18 -8.82
C SER A 132 15.91 -6.51 -7.47
N VAL A 133 16.20 -7.29 -6.43
CA VAL A 133 16.63 -6.77 -5.13
C VAL A 133 17.96 -6.02 -5.23
N LEU A 134 18.93 -6.57 -5.98
CA LEU A 134 20.22 -5.92 -6.20
C LEU A 134 20.05 -4.60 -6.94
N LEU A 135 19.23 -4.54 -7.99
CA LEU A 135 18.96 -3.30 -8.74
C LEU A 135 18.37 -2.20 -7.84
N VAL A 136 17.42 -2.56 -6.97
CA VAL A 136 16.84 -1.62 -6.00
C VAL A 136 17.90 -1.14 -5.01
N PHE A 137 18.75 -2.05 -4.50
CA PHE A 137 19.82 -1.71 -3.56
C PHE A 137 20.84 -0.74 -4.18
N PHE A 138 21.24 -0.98 -5.42
CA PHE A 138 22.11 -0.06 -6.16
C PHE A 138 21.46 1.31 -6.37
N SER A 139 20.17 1.36 -6.71
CA SER A 139 19.42 2.61 -6.88
C SER A 139 19.44 3.46 -5.61
N ILE A 140 19.22 2.85 -4.43
CA ILE A 140 19.29 3.55 -3.14
C ILE A 140 20.68 4.09 -2.85
N LYS A 141 21.74 3.34 -3.19
CA LYS A 141 23.13 3.77 -2.98
C LYS A 141 23.50 4.99 -3.82
N PHE A 142 23.02 5.07 -5.07
CA PHE A 142 23.26 6.23 -5.94
C PHE A 142 22.48 7.48 -5.48
N TYR A 143 21.37 7.31 -4.81
CA TYR A 143 20.59 8.44 -4.30
C TYR A 143 21.28 9.18 -3.13
N LYS A 144 22.09 8.49 -2.32
CA LYS A 144 22.81 9.09 -1.16
C LYS A 144 24.05 9.91 -1.54
N LYS A 145 24.38 10.02 -2.81
CA LYS A 145 25.43 10.91 -3.32
C LYS A 145 24.84 12.20 -3.89
#